data_df2849ae3b3a0157d1d316d75458c37d
#
_entry.id   df2849ae3b3a0157d1d316d75458c37d
#
_cell.length_a   1.000
_cell.length_b   1.000
_cell.length_c   1.000
_cell.angle_alpha   90.00
_cell.angle_beta   90.00
_cell.angle_gamma   90.00
#
_symmetry.space_group_name_H-M   'P 1'
#
loop_
_entity.id
_entity.type
_entity.pdbx_description
1 polymer ?
#
loop_
_entity_poly.entity_id
_entity_poly.type
_entity_poly.pdbx_seq_one_letter_code
_entity_poly.pdbx_strand_id
1 'polypeptide(L)'
;MATNEETNLRLEVQEWINHDPDPETSNELLESLSKDDWPALQERFSQRLTFGTAGIRGTQGSGPNRMNRLTIRRVASGIAEYIGQGATVVIGHDARKNSKVYAEDFATLLSNHDVHSLIFSSPVPTPVVSFTIREKSLDLGVMVTASHNPATDNGCKIF
;
A
#
# COMPACT_ATOMS: atom_id res chain seq x y z
N MET A 1 -13.13 2.79 -33.20
CA MET A 1 -13.89 3.43 -32.11
C MET A 1 -13.62 2.60 -30.85
N ALA A 2 -13.27 3.24 -29.74
CA ALA A 2 -13.09 2.54 -28.48
C ALA A 2 -14.41 1.89 -28.04
N THR A 3 -14.33 0.70 -27.45
CA THR A 3 -15.51 0.03 -26.87
C THR A 3 -15.96 0.76 -25.60
N ASN A 4 -17.20 0.50 -25.15
CA ASN A 4 -17.67 1.06 -23.88
C ASN A 4 -16.81 0.59 -22.70
N GLU A 5 -16.29 -0.63 -22.75
CA GLU A 5 -15.39 -1.19 -21.73
C GLU A 5 -14.06 -0.46 -21.70
N GLU A 6 -13.43 -0.22 -22.83
CA GLU A 6 -12.19 0.57 -22.93
C GLU A 6 -12.37 2.01 -22.46
N THR A 7 -13.52 2.61 -22.76
CA THR A 7 -13.84 3.96 -22.28
C THR A 7 -13.95 4.01 -20.76
N ASN A 8 -14.66 3.06 -20.16
CA ASN A 8 -14.79 2.98 -18.69
C ASN A 8 -13.45 2.70 -18.01
N LEU A 9 -12.66 1.78 -18.54
CA LEU A 9 -11.33 1.47 -18.02
C LEU A 9 -10.42 2.71 -18.11
N ARG A 10 -10.45 3.45 -19.22
CA ARG A 10 -9.67 4.71 -19.35
C ARG A 10 -10.03 5.72 -18.26
N LEU A 11 -11.30 5.87 -17.94
CA LEU A 11 -11.75 6.77 -16.88
C LEU A 11 -11.26 6.30 -15.49
N GLU A 12 -11.33 5.00 -15.22
CA GLU A 12 -10.85 4.41 -13.96
C GLU A 12 -9.33 4.57 -13.81
N VAL A 13 -8.57 4.34 -14.87
CA VAL A 13 -7.12 4.53 -14.88
C VAL A 13 -6.77 6.01 -14.65
N GLN A 14 -7.47 6.94 -15.31
CA GLN A 14 -7.23 8.36 -15.12
C GLN A 14 -7.54 8.83 -13.70
N GLU A 15 -8.62 8.32 -13.11
CA GLU A 15 -8.98 8.60 -11.73
C GLU A 15 -7.92 8.04 -10.76
N TRP A 16 -7.38 6.86 -11.04
CA TRP A 16 -6.26 6.31 -10.27
C TRP A 16 -5.04 7.21 -10.33
N ILE A 17 -4.62 7.63 -11.52
CA ILE A 17 -3.47 8.52 -11.75
C ILE A 17 -3.62 9.83 -10.97
N ASN A 18 -4.82 10.41 -10.95
CA ASN A 18 -5.08 11.67 -10.24
C ASN A 18 -4.85 11.58 -8.73
N HIS A 19 -4.97 10.38 -8.15
CA HIS A 19 -4.79 10.13 -6.72
C HIS A 19 -3.46 9.46 -6.38
N ASP A 20 -2.71 8.98 -7.37
CA ASP A 20 -1.46 8.26 -7.14
C ASP A 20 -0.35 9.23 -6.72
N PRO A 21 0.20 9.09 -5.50
CA PRO A 21 1.25 9.96 -5.00
C PRO A 21 2.64 9.65 -5.60
N ASP A 22 2.75 8.61 -6.41
CA ASP A 22 4.01 8.13 -6.96
C ASP A 22 4.13 8.45 -8.46
N PRO A 23 5.06 9.37 -8.84
CA PRO A 23 5.29 9.68 -10.25
C PRO A 23 5.73 8.48 -11.10
N GLU A 24 6.46 7.50 -10.51
CA GLU A 24 6.92 6.31 -11.24
C GLU A 24 5.71 5.48 -11.69
N THR A 25 4.79 5.15 -10.78
CA THR A 25 3.59 4.36 -11.08
C THR A 25 2.56 5.13 -11.91
N SER A 26 2.42 6.43 -11.69
CA SER A 26 1.56 7.30 -12.52
C SER A 26 2.05 7.35 -13.97
N ASN A 27 3.36 7.55 -14.21
CA ASN A 27 3.93 7.57 -15.54
C ASN A 27 3.81 6.23 -16.27
N GLU A 28 3.95 5.12 -15.56
CA GLU A 28 3.74 3.78 -16.09
C GLU A 28 2.32 3.59 -16.66
N LEU A 29 1.29 4.11 -15.96
CA LEU A 29 -0.09 4.08 -16.44
C LEU A 29 -0.31 5.04 -17.62
N LEU A 30 0.26 6.24 -17.57
CA LEU A 30 0.19 7.20 -18.69
C LEU A 30 0.82 6.63 -19.95
N GLU A 31 1.94 5.93 -19.83
CA GLU A 31 2.60 5.26 -20.95
C GLU A 31 1.71 4.15 -21.53
N SER A 32 1.12 3.31 -20.68
CA SER A 32 0.18 2.25 -21.11
C SER A 32 -1.04 2.82 -21.81
N LEU A 33 -1.60 3.93 -21.29
CA LEU A 33 -2.71 4.64 -21.94
C LEU A 33 -2.31 5.22 -23.31
N SER A 34 -1.09 5.77 -23.43
CA SER A 34 -0.62 6.38 -24.69
C SER A 34 -0.36 5.36 -25.79
N LYS A 35 -0.09 4.11 -25.41
CA LYS A 35 0.15 2.98 -26.30
C LYS A 35 -1.11 2.15 -26.57
N ASP A 36 -2.26 2.51 -25.97
CA ASP A 36 -3.49 1.71 -25.98
C ASP A 36 -3.25 0.25 -25.55
N ASP A 37 -2.36 0.04 -24.55
CA ASP A 37 -2.04 -1.30 -24.03
C ASP A 37 -3.16 -1.80 -23.10
N TRP A 38 -4.32 -2.06 -23.72
CA TRP A 38 -5.52 -2.51 -23.03
C TRP A 38 -5.34 -3.80 -22.24
N PRO A 39 -4.61 -4.82 -22.74
CA PRO A 39 -4.37 -6.04 -21.97
C PRO A 39 -3.63 -5.78 -20.64
N ALA A 40 -2.59 -4.94 -20.65
CA ALA A 40 -1.85 -4.60 -19.45
C ALA A 40 -2.71 -3.78 -18.47
N LEU A 41 -3.50 -2.81 -18.98
CA LEU A 41 -4.41 -2.02 -18.16
C LEU A 41 -5.52 -2.89 -17.55
N GLN A 42 -6.13 -3.77 -18.33
CA GLN A 42 -7.15 -4.71 -17.83
C GLN A 42 -6.60 -5.60 -16.72
N GLU A 43 -5.39 -6.16 -16.87
CA GLU A 43 -4.78 -6.99 -15.85
C GLU A 43 -4.56 -6.23 -14.53
N ARG A 44 -4.08 -4.97 -14.60
CA ARG A 44 -3.81 -4.13 -13.43
C ARG A 44 -5.06 -3.62 -12.73
N PHE A 45 -6.18 -3.52 -13.45
CA PHE A 45 -7.46 -3.01 -12.94
C PHE A 45 -8.54 -4.11 -12.78
N SER A 46 -8.24 -5.37 -13.13
CA SER A 46 -9.18 -6.50 -13.05
C SER A 46 -9.69 -6.76 -11.63
N GLN A 47 -8.89 -6.47 -10.63
CA GLN A 47 -9.22 -6.67 -9.21
C GLN A 47 -8.41 -5.73 -8.33
N ARG A 48 -8.73 -5.73 -7.04
CA ARG A 48 -7.94 -5.06 -6.01
C ARG A 48 -7.24 -6.11 -5.16
N LEU A 49 -6.04 -5.76 -4.67
CA LEU A 49 -5.40 -6.58 -3.66
C LEU A 49 -6.29 -6.68 -2.42
N THR A 50 -6.37 -7.88 -1.87
CA THR A 50 -7.17 -8.18 -0.68
C THR A 50 -6.31 -8.70 0.45
N PHE A 51 -6.78 -8.53 1.69
CA PHE A 51 -6.15 -9.12 2.86
C PHE A 51 -6.35 -10.63 2.88
N GLY A 52 -5.23 -11.35 2.98
CA GLY A 52 -5.22 -12.77 3.33
C GLY A 52 -4.93 -12.98 4.82
N THR A 53 -4.84 -14.24 5.25
CA THR A 53 -4.50 -14.62 6.63
C THR A 53 -3.14 -14.12 7.12
N ALA A 54 -2.24 -13.79 6.20
CA ALA A 54 -0.87 -13.34 6.48
C ALA A 54 -0.61 -11.88 6.06
N GLY A 55 -1.66 -11.06 6.01
CA GLY A 55 -1.61 -9.66 5.56
C GLY A 55 -1.97 -9.48 4.09
N ILE A 56 -1.80 -8.27 3.59
CA ILE A 56 -1.94 -7.95 2.16
C ILE A 56 -0.57 -7.98 1.50
N ARG A 57 -0.45 -8.64 0.35
CA ARG A 57 0.81 -8.76 -0.40
C ARG A 57 0.53 -8.79 -1.89
N GLY A 58 1.48 -8.30 -2.67
CA GLY A 58 1.43 -8.38 -4.13
C GLY A 58 2.68 -7.83 -4.77
N THR A 59 2.80 -8.10 -6.06
CA THR A 59 3.87 -7.54 -6.89
C THR A 59 3.76 -6.02 -6.92
N GLN A 60 4.88 -5.34 -6.79
CA GLN A 60 4.92 -3.89 -6.85
C GLN A 60 4.67 -3.38 -8.27
N GLY A 61 3.97 -2.26 -8.41
CA GLY A 61 3.65 -1.64 -9.70
C GLY A 61 2.39 -0.77 -9.64
N SER A 62 1.98 -0.26 -10.77
CA SER A 62 0.83 0.63 -10.91
C SER A 62 -0.52 -0.12 -10.94
N GLY A 63 -1.56 0.55 -10.47
CA GLY A 63 -2.94 0.04 -10.47
C GLY A 63 -3.36 -0.71 -9.20
N PRO A 64 -4.66 -0.98 -9.05
CA PRO A 64 -5.24 -1.56 -7.84
C PRO A 64 -4.88 -3.02 -7.58
N ASN A 65 -4.49 -3.78 -8.62
CA ASN A 65 -4.03 -5.16 -8.53
C ASN A 65 -2.53 -5.27 -8.20
N ARG A 66 -1.91 -4.18 -7.79
CA ARG A 66 -0.48 -4.09 -7.46
C ARG A 66 -0.26 -3.44 -6.10
N MET A 67 0.88 -3.78 -5.49
CA MET A 67 1.35 -3.10 -4.30
C MET A 67 2.05 -1.80 -4.69
N ASN A 68 1.52 -0.67 -4.23
CA ASN A 68 2.01 0.67 -4.49
C ASN A 68 1.62 1.62 -3.36
N ARG A 69 2.07 2.87 -3.43
CA ARG A 69 1.82 3.89 -2.42
C ARG A 69 0.33 4.18 -2.23
N LEU A 70 -0.46 4.24 -3.31
CA LEU A 70 -1.90 4.49 -3.21
C LEU A 70 -2.63 3.33 -2.53
N THR A 71 -2.26 2.07 -2.84
CA THR A 71 -2.78 0.88 -2.15
C THR A 71 -2.45 0.92 -0.66
N ILE A 72 -1.22 1.25 -0.28
CA ILE A 72 -0.80 1.39 1.11
C ILE A 72 -1.58 2.49 1.84
N ARG A 73 -1.77 3.65 1.21
CA ARG A 73 -2.55 4.75 1.77
C ARG A 73 -4.00 4.37 2.03
N ARG A 74 -4.63 3.63 1.13
CA ARG A 74 -5.99 3.11 1.33
C ARG A 74 -6.06 2.14 2.51
N VAL A 75 -5.07 1.26 2.65
CA VAL A 75 -4.98 0.37 3.82
C VAL A 75 -4.82 1.18 5.11
N ALA A 76 -3.94 2.19 5.11
CA ALA A 76 -3.71 3.05 6.27
C ALA A 76 -4.97 3.81 6.69
N SER A 77 -5.74 4.36 5.73
CA SER A 77 -7.02 5.02 6.01
C SER A 77 -8.03 4.05 6.66
N GLY A 78 -8.18 2.84 6.12
CA GLY A 78 -9.07 1.84 6.72
C GLY A 78 -8.64 1.43 8.14
N ILE A 79 -7.34 1.36 8.41
CA ILE A 79 -6.83 1.11 9.76
C ILE A 79 -7.12 2.28 10.69
N ALA A 80 -6.90 3.51 10.25
CA ALA A 80 -7.18 4.70 11.04
C ALA A 80 -8.65 4.80 11.45
N GLU A 81 -9.56 4.52 10.50
CA GLU A 81 -11.00 4.47 10.79
C GLU A 81 -11.36 3.36 11.79
N TYR A 82 -10.73 2.19 11.68
CA TYR A 82 -10.98 1.05 12.56
C TYR A 82 -10.52 1.29 13.99
N ILE A 83 -9.30 1.86 14.17
CA ILE A 83 -8.67 1.99 15.48
C ILE A 83 -9.16 3.24 16.23
N GLY A 84 -9.55 4.30 15.51
CA GLY A 84 -10.06 5.55 16.04
C GLY A 84 -8.95 6.54 16.47
N GLN A 85 -9.39 7.77 16.77
CA GLN A 85 -8.52 8.86 17.19
C GLN A 85 -7.84 8.62 18.53
N GLY A 86 -6.64 9.14 18.72
CA GLY A 86 -5.85 9.05 19.94
C GLY A 86 -5.10 7.73 20.12
N ALA A 87 -5.35 6.73 19.29
CA ALA A 87 -4.63 5.46 19.30
C ALA A 87 -3.15 5.64 18.91
N THR A 88 -2.31 4.70 19.34
CA THR A 88 -0.87 4.68 19.01
C THR A 88 -0.48 3.40 18.28
N VAL A 89 0.10 3.55 17.09
CA VAL A 89 0.51 2.47 16.20
C VAL A 89 2.01 2.43 16.05
N VAL A 90 2.63 1.26 16.21
CA VAL A 90 4.04 1.07 15.84
C VAL A 90 4.16 0.56 14.41
N ILE A 91 5.07 1.14 13.64
CA ILE A 91 5.29 0.80 12.23
C ILE A 91 6.73 0.34 12.03
N GLY A 92 6.90 -0.91 11.61
CA GLY A 92 8.18 -1.46 11.18
C GLY A 92 8.20 -1.70 9.67
N HIS A 93 9.40 -1.82 9.11
CA HIS A 93 9.58 -2.18 7.71
C HIS A 93 10.80 -3.09 7.53
N ASP A 94 10.81 -3.88 6.47
CA ASP A 94 11.97 -4.65 6.03
C ASP A 94 12.85 -3.83 5.06
N ALA A 95 13.85 -4.47 4.44
CA ALA A 95 14.79 -3.82 3.53
C ALA A 95 14.40 -3.94 2.04
N ARG A 96 13.14 -4.30 1.72
CA ARG A 96 12.68 -4.38 0.33
C ARG A 96 12.59 -2.98 -0.29
N LYS A 97 12.66 -2.93 -1.64
CA LYS A 97 12.35 -1.69 -2.38
C LYS A 97 11.02 -1.13 -1.87
N ASN A 98 10.97 0.17 -1.63
CA ASN A 98 9.81 0.94 -1.18
C ASN A 98 9.28 0.63 0.24
N SER A 99 9.77 -0.38 0.99
CA SER A 99 9.24 -0.67 2.33
C SER A 99 9.30 0.52 3.28
N LYS A 100 10.40 1.28 3.25
CA LYS A 100 10.53 2.51 4.06
C LYS A 100 9.52 3.58 3.63
N VAL A 101 9.37 3.82 2.32
CA VAL A 101 8.42 4.81 1.78
C VAL A 101 6.97 4.43 2.13
N TYR A 102 6.63 3.16 2.06
CA TYR A 102 5.31 2.67 2.45
C TYR A 102 5.05 2.83 3.96
N ALA A 103 6.06 2.63 4.80
CA ALA A 103 5.95 2.87 6.23
C ALA A 103 5.75 4.37 6.54
N GLU A 104 6.42 5.25 5.81
CA GLU A 104 6.25 6.70 5.91
C GLU A 104 4.86 7.16 5.42
N ASP A 105 4.35 6.59 4.33
CA ASP A 105 2.97 6.82 3.85
C ASP A 105 1.93 6.38 4.91
N PHE A 106 2.14 5.23 5.56
CA PHE A 106 1.31 4.78 6.69
C PHE A 106 1.28 5.81 7.80
N ALA A 107 2.46 6.24 8.28
CA ALA A 107 2.56 7.21 9.38
C ALA A 107 1.87 8.53 9.03
N THR A 108 2.05 9.01 7.80
CA THR A 108 1.42 10.25 7.32
C THR A 108 -0.11 10.15 7.34
N LEU A 109 -0.66 9.05 6.82
CA LEU A 109 -2.12 8.86 6.79
C LEU A 109 -2.71 8.69 8.19
N LEU A 110 -2.06 7.94 9.08
CA LEU A 110 -2.48 7.80 10.47
C LEU A 110 -2.51 9.17 11.17
N SER A 111 -1.47 9.99 10.98
CA SER A 111 -1.42 11.34 11.55
C SER A 111 -2.55 12.25 11.06
N ASN A 112 -2.96 12.13 9.80
CA ASN A 112 -4.10 12.88 9.24
C ASN A 112 -5.45 12.50 9.86
N HIS A 113 -5.51 11.37 10.57
CA HIS A 113 -6.69 10.87 11.29
C HIS A 113 -6.53 10.95 12.82
N ASP A 114 -5.61 11.79 13.32
CA ASP A 114 -5.31 11.94 14.74
C ASP A 114 -4.89 10.62 15.44
N VAL A 115 -4.23 9.74 14.71
CA VAL A 115 -3.62 8.50 15.22
C VAL A 115 -2.11 8.69 15.34
N HIS A 116 -1.55 8.45 16.52
CA HIS A 116 -0.12 8.56 16.77
C HIS A 116 0.63 7.38 16.14
N SER A 117 1.80 7.65 15.56
CA SER A 117 2.64 6.59 15.01
C SER A 117 4.08 6.65 15.52
N LEU A 118 4.63 5.48 15.83
CA LEU A 118 6.04 5.26 16.17
C LEU A 118 6.65 4.44 15.03
N ILE A 119 7.52 5.06 14.24
CA ILE A 119 8.17 4.40 13.10
C ILE A 119 9.60 3.99 13.42
N PHE A 120 9.99 2.77 13.08
CA PHE A 120 11.38 2.36 13.15
C PHE A 120 12.21 3.07 12.07
N SER A 121 13.32 3.68 12.48
CA SER A 121 14.21 4.43 11.58
C SER A 121 15.05 3.55 10.64
N SER A 122 15.15 2.25 10.95
CA SER A 122 15.89 1.25 10.18
C SER A 122 15.07 -0.03 10.03
N PRO A 123 15.39 -0.90 9.05
CA PRO A 123 14.71 -2.18 8.90
C PRO A 123 14.79 -3.04 10.15
N VAL A 124 13.67 -3.68 10.50
CA VAL A 124 13.55 -4.57 11.65
C VAL A 124 12.89 -5.89 11.26
N PRO A 125 13.19 -7.00 11.95
CA PRO A 125 12.45 -8.24 11.75
C PRO A 125 11.03 -8.14 12.33
N THR A 126 10.09 -8.84 11.72
CA THR A 126 8.66 -8.83 12.11
C THR A 126 8.42 -9.04 13.62
N PRO A 127 9.10 -9.97 14.34
CA PRO A 127 8.88 -10.16 15.77
C PRO A 127 9.15 -8.92 16.63
N VAL A 128 10.01 -8.01 16.17
CA VAL A 128 10.30 -6.77 16.91
C VAL A 128 9.07 -5.88 16.98
N VAL A 129 8.27 -5.82 15.91
CA VAL A 129 7.01 -5.03 15.88
C VAL A 129 6.03 -5.58 16.91
N SER A 130 5.75 -6.89 16.89
CA SER A 130 4.81 -7.51 17.83
C SER A 130 5.33 -7.48 19.30
N PHE A 131 6.63 -7.55 19.50
CA PHE A 131 7.24 -7.34 20.83
C PHE A 131 7.01 -5.89 21.30
N THR A 132 7.24 -4.89 20.45
CA THR A 132 7.11 -3.47 20.81
C THR A 132 5.67 -3.11 21.20
N ILE A 133 4.65 -3.68 20.53
CA ILE A 133 3.24 -3.49 20.89
C ILE A 133 3.03 -3.88 22.37
N ARG A 134 3.49 -5.05 22.74
CA ARG A 134 3.32 -5.59 24.11
C ARG A 134 4.13 -4.80 25.12
N GLU A 135 5.40 -4.53 24.84
CA GLU A 135 6.34 -3.85 25.75
C GLU A 135 5.90 -2.41 26.05
N LYS A 136 5.34 -1.73 25.08
CA LYS A 136 4.90 -0.33 25.21
C LYS A 136 3.39 -0.18 25.39
N SER A 137 2.63 -1.27 25.46
CA SER A 137 1.16 -1.27 25.57
C SER A 137 0.52 -0.41 24.47
N LEU A 138 0.91 -0.64 23.21
CA LEU A 138 0.39 0.08 22.06
C LEU A 138 -0.87 -0.62 21.53
N ASP A 139 -1.68 0.15 20.78
CA ASP A 139 -2.98 -0.33 20.32
C ASP A 139 -2.88 -1.25 19.10
N LEU A 140 -1.85 -1.03 18.23
CA LEU A 140 -1.70 -1.80 17.00
C LEU A 140 -0.25 -1.72 16.48
N GLY A 141 0.13 -2.70 15.67
CA GLY A 141 1.39 -2.67 14.93
C GLY A 141 1.22 -2.99 13.45
N VAL A 142 2.00 -2.32 12.65
CA VAL A 142 2.09 -2.54 11.20
C VAL A 142 3.52 -2.96 10.85
N MET A 143 3.67 -4.05 10.13
CA MET A 143 4.95 -4.45 9.54
C MET A 143 4.88 -4.42 8.03
N VAL A 144 5.57 -3.48 7.41
CA VAL A 144 5.68 -3.38 5.95
C VAL A 144 6.69 -4.43 5.46
N THR A 145 6.15 -5.46 4.82
CA THR A 145 6.93 -6.63 4.35
C THR A 145 6.06 -7.53 3.49
N ALA A 146 6.66 -8.25 2.55
CA ALA A 146 6.03 -9.40 1.89
C ALA A 146 6.56 -10.75 2.42
N SER A 147 7.23 -10.77 3.59
CA SER A 147 7.71 -12.00 4.26
C SER A 147 8.70 -12.79 3.38
N HIS A 148 8.28 -13.98 2.88
CA HIS A 148 9.08 -14.88 2.04
C HIS A 148 8.75 -14.80 0.54
N ASN A 149 7.87 -13.88 0.13
CA ASN A 149 7.57 -13.66 -1.28
C ASN A 149 8.80 -13.17 -2.05
N PRO A 150 8.83 -13.29 -3.38
CA PRO A 150 9.89 -12.74 -4.23
C PRO A 150 10.25 -11.29 -3.91
N ALA A 151 11.44 -10.85 -4.28
CA ALA A 151 11.92 -9.49 -4.02
C ALA A 151 11.11 -8.40 -4.76
N THR A 152 10.39 -8.77 -5.81
CA THR A 152 9.46 -7.92 -6.56
C THR A 152 8.19 -7.59 -5.80
N ASP A 153 7.86 -8.37 -4.76
CA ASP A 153 6.65 -8.18 -3.97
C ASP A 153 6.91 -7.29 -2.76
N ASN A 154 5.85 -6.63 -2.31
CA ASN A 154 5.79 -5.96 -1.03
C ASN A 154 4.39 -6.11 -0.41
N GLY A 155 4.17 -5.56 0.77
CA GLY A 155 2.90 -5.66 1.46
C GLY A 155 2.95 -5.18 2.90
N CYS A 156 1.94 -5.52 3.68
CA CYS A 156 1.96 -5.28 5.12
C CYS A 156 1.19 -6.35 5.90
N LYS A 157 1.63 -6.53 7.15
CA LYS A 157 0.95 -7.32 8.19
C LYS A 157 0.48 -6.39 9.28
N ILE A 158 -0.63 -6.74 9.93
CA ILE A 158 -1.23 -6.02 11.04
C ILE A 158 -1.25 -6.96 12.25
N PHE A 159 -0.96 -6.42 13.45
CA PHE A 159 -0.88 -7.12 14.73
C PHE A 159 -1.69 -6.40 15.80
#